data_70b1347e469267557f248533c9483602
#
_entry.id   70b1347e469267557f248533c9483602
#
_cell.length_a   1.000
_cell.length_b   1.000
_cell.length_c   1.000
_cell.angle_alpha   90.00
_cell.angle_beta   90.00
_cell.angle_gamma   90.00
#
_symmetry.space_group_name_H-M   'P 1'
#
loop_
_entity.id
_entity.type
_entity.pdbx_description
1 polymer ?
#
loop_
_entity_poly.entity_id
_entity_poly.type
_entity_poly.pdbx_seq_one_letter_code
_entity_poly.pdbx_strand_id
1 'polypeptide(L)'
;MLKKLSEEKLNELLECGISEFAEKGERAGMSDIAKRAGMSVGVIYKYYADKDAFFLACVRHSLSALENALNEMTAKIDKPINYARTMIKTLQYFSATHPDYTRMYHRITESSDSAPELAKEIEGFTSKLYTEFITAAQENGDIRRDIDPGLFAFFFDNLLMMLQFSYCCPYYKERFKMYGGSDILNNDDYVTEQLLKFMESAFTLEQADIQHRNGETK
;
A
#
# COMPACT_ATOMS: atom_id res chain seq x y z
N MET A 1 -22.87 -11.91 -32.39
CA MET A 1 -22.38 -10.91 -31.43
C MET A 1 -21.96 -11.63 -30.15
N LEU A 2 -20.68 -11.71 -29.83
CA LEU A 2 -20.24 -12.36 -28.59
C LEU A 2 -20.63 -11.46 -27.42
N LYS A 3 -21.31 -12.03 -26.43
CA LYS A 3 -21.80 -11.34 -25.23
C LYS A 3 -20.60 -10.74 -24.47
N LYS A 4 -20.67 -9.46 -24.15
CA LYS A 4 -19.69 -8.78 -23.29
C LYS A 4 -19.68 -9.49 -21.93
N LEU A 5 -18.51 -9.67 -21.30
CA LEU A 5 -18.44 -10.21 -19.93
C LEU A 5 -19.26 -9.33 -18.99
N SER A 6 -19.92 -9.93 -18.01
CA SER A 6 -20.50 -9.19 -16.89
C SER A 6 -19.38 -8.59 -16.04
N GLU A 7 -19.71 -7.56 -15.30
CA GLU A 7 -18.78 -6.93 -14.35
C GLU A 7 -18.23 -7.95 -13.32
N GLU A 8 -19.12 -8.82 -12.81
CA GLU A 8 -18.75 -9.92 -11.92
C GLU A 8 -17.71 -10.85 -12.55
N LYS A 9 -17.90 -11.25 -13.81
CA LYS A 9 -16.95 -12.10 -14.52
C LYS A 9 -15.63 -11.40 -14.84
N LEU A 10 -15.65 -10.10 -15.03
CA LEU A 10 -14.45 -9.31 -15.23
C LEU A 10 -13.66 -9.20 -13.92
N ASN A 11 -14.32 -8.96 -12.80
CA ASN A 11 -13.70 -8.94 -11.47
C ASN A 11 -13.10 -10.31 -11.12
N GLU A 12 -13.84 -11.42 -11.33
CA GLU A 12 -13.33 -12.78 -11.15
C GLU A 12 -12.05 -13.06 -11.96
N LEU A 13 -12.00 -12.55 -13.21
CA LEU A 13 -10.83 -12.65 -14.06
C LEU A 13 -9.63 -11.88 -13.49
N LEU A 14 -9.86 -10.64 -13.01
CA LEU A 14 -8.82 -9.82 -12.40
C LEU A 14 -8.28 -10.46 -11.11
N GLU A 15 -9.14 -11.02 -10.27
CA GLU A 15 -8.73 -11.76 -9.06
C GLU A 15 -7.87 -12.99 -9.40
N CYS A 16 -8.25 -13.75 -10.43
CA CYS A 16 -7.42 -14.85 -10.93
C CYS A 16 -6.06 -14.36 -11.44
N GLY A 17 -6.03 -13.22 -12.10
CA GLY A 17 -4.79 -12.57 -12.56
C GLY A 17 -3.90 -12.14 -11.41
N ILE A 18 -4.46 -11.45 -10.44
CA ILE A 18 -3.75 -10.98 -9.23
C ILE A 18 -3.09 -12.16 -8.51
N SER A 19 -3.85 -13.23 -8.27
CA SER A 19 -3.33 -14.42 -7.60
C SER A 19 -2.19 -15.09 -8.39
N GLU A 20 -2.32 -15.20 -9.70
CA GLU A 20 -1.29 -15.79 -10.56
C GLU A 20 -0.01 -14.93 -10.62
N PHE A 21 -0.16 -13.60 -10.73
CA PHE A 21 0.97 -12.68 -10.70
C PHE A 21 1.64 -12.63 -9.31
N ALA A 22 0.87 -12.68 -8.23
CA ALA A 22 1.40 -12.76 -6.87
C ALA A 22 2.25 -14.01 -6.64
N GLU A 23 1.85 -15.14 -7.23
CA GLU A 23 2.54 -16.42 -7.11
C GLU A 23 3.79 -16.49 -8.01
N LYS A 24 3.66 -16.12 -9.29
CA LYS A 24 4.66 -16.41 -10.33
C LYS A 24 5.40 -15.18 -10.86
N GLY A 25 4.94 -13.96 -10.54
CA GLY A 25 5.52 -12.72 -11.07
C GLY A 25 5.46 -12.68 -12.60
N GLU A 26 6.57 -12.32 -13.23
CA GLU A 26 6.67 -12.24 -14.70
C GLU A 26 6.47 -13.60 -15.41
N ARG A 27 6.62 -14.71 -14.70
CA ARG A 27 6.38 -16.06 -15.24
C ARG A 27 4.92 -16.47 -15.27
N ALA A 28 4.01 -15.63 -14.77
CA ALA A 28 2.56 -15.85 -14.82
C ALA A 28 2.10 -16.06 -16.27
N GLY A 29 1.29 -17.08 -16.48
CA GLY A 29 0.82 -17.50 -17.82
C GLY A 29 -0.62 -17.09 -18.07
N MET A 30 -0.91 -16.35 -19.17
CA MET A 30 -2.27 -15.96 -19.56
C MET A 30 -3.20 -17.17 -19.74
N SER A 31 -2.67 -18.33 -20.15
CA SER A 31 -3.44 -19.57 -20.28
C SER A 31 -3.84 -20.15 -18.92
N ASP A 32 -2.97 -20.05 -17.92
CA ASP A 32 -3.27 -20.50 -16.55
C ASP A 32 -4.32 -19.61 -15.91
N ILE A 33 -4.19 -18.29 -16.08
CA ILE A 33 -5.18 -17.30 -15.62
C ILE A 33 -6.56 -17.59 -16.24
N ALA A 34 -6.61 -17.76 -17.55
CA ALA A 34 -7.87 -18.06 -18.26
C ALA A 34 -8.51 -19.35 -17.74
N LYS A 35 -7.71 -20.40 -17.54
CA LYS A 35 -8.18 -21.67 -16.99
C LYS A 35 -8.75 -21.51 -15.59
N ARG A 36 -8.08 -20.74 -14.70
CA ARG A 36 -8.57 -20.46 -13.34
C ARG A 36 -9.89 -19.68 -13.35
N ALA A 37 -10.03 -18.71 -14.27
CA ALA A 37 -11.23 -17.91 -14.44
C ALA A 37 -12.36 -18.64 -15.22
N GLY A 38 -12.16 -19.91 -15.60
CA GLY A 38 -13.15 -20.70 -16.33
C GLY A 38 -13.46 -20.19 -17.74
N MET A 39 -12.47 -19.57 -18.41
CA MET A 39 -12.65 -19.00 -19.75
C MET A 39 -11.48 -19.34 -20.69
N SER A 40 -11.60 -19.03 -21.97
CA SER A 40 -10.51 -19.21 -22.93
C SER A 40 -9.58 -17.99 -22.92
N VAL A 41 -8.30 -18.21 -23.17
CA VAL A 41 -7.31 -17.12 -23.28
C VAL A 41 -7.67 -16.08 -24.35
N GLY A 42 -8.33 -16.50 -25.43
CA GLY A 42 -8.81 -15.59 -26.46
C GLY A 42 -9.93 -14.63 -25.97
N VAL A 43 -10.61 -14.95 -24.88
CA VAL A 43 -11.56 -14.02 -24.25
C VAL A 43 -10.78 -12.90 -23.56
N ILE A 44 -9.68 -13.21 -22.86
CA ILE A 44 -8.86 -12.19 -22.18
C ILE A 44 -8.31 -11.20 -23.20
N TYR A 45 -7.70 -11.68 -24.30
CA TYR A 45 -7.14 -10.83 -25.34
C TYR A 45 -8.15 -9.97 -26.14
N LYS A 46 -9.45 -10.13 -25.90
CA LYS A 46 -10.46 -9.20 -26.41
C LYS A 46 -10.62 -7.95 -25.54
N TYR A 47 -10.25 -8.05 -24.27
CA TYR A 47 -10.35 -6.93 -23.32
C TYR A 47 -9.00 -6.25 -23.11
N TYR A 48 -7.91 -7.00 -23.24
CA TYR A 48 -6.56 -6.53 -22.97
C TYR A 48 -5.65 -6.88 -24.17
N ALA A 49 -4.91 -5.89 -24.67
CA ALA A 49 -4.09 -6.03 -25.87
C ALA A 49 -3.00 -7.11 -25.71
N ASP A 50 -2.41 -7.18 -24.53
CA ASP A 50 -1.32 -8.07 -24.17
C ASP A 50 -1.33 -8.40 -22.68
N LYS A 51 -0.32 -9.12 -22.21
CA LYS A 51 -0.15 -9.51 -20.81
C LYS A 51 0.10 -8.30 -19.92
N ASP A 52 0.83 -7.29 -20.41
CA ASP A 52 1.20 -6.12 -19.64
C ASP A 52 -0.04 -5.22 -19.41
N ALA A 53 -0.87 -5.05 -20.44
CA ALA A 53 -2.16 -4.36 -20.30
C ALA A 53 -3.09 -5.06 -19.31
N PHE A 54 -3.10 -6.39 -19.30
CA PHE A 54 -3.88 -7.16 -18.31
C PHE A 54 -3.28 -7.04 -16.91
N PHE A 55 -1.97 -7.11 -16.78
CA PHE A 55 -1.27 -6.91 -15.51
C PHE A 55 -1.56 -5.53 -14.90
N LEU A 56 -1.48 -4.46 -15.71
CA LEU A 56 -1.85 -3.10 -15.28
C LEU A 56 -3.30 -3.01 -14.81
N ALA A 57 -4.21 -3.72 -15.46
CA ALA A 57 -5.60 -3.79 -15.02
C ALA A 57 -5.74 -4.49 -13.65
N CYS A 58 -4.97 -5.54 -13.40
CA CYS A 58 -4.91 -6.19 -12.08
C CYS A 58 -4.36 -5.23 -11.01
N VAL A 59 -3.30 -4.49 -11.32
CA VAL A 59 -2.73 -3.47 -10.42
C VAL A 59 -3.78 -2.41 -10.09
N ARG A 60 -4.45 -1.83 -11.09
CA ARG A 60 -5.51 -0.83 -10.87
C ARG A 60 -6.67 -1.36 -10.03
N HIS A 61 -7.06 -2.60 -10.26
CA HIS A 61 -8.12 -3.25 -9.46
C HIS A 61 -7.72 -3.35 -7.99
N SER A 62 -6.50 -3.82 -7.70
CA SER A 62 -6.01 -3.94 -6.32
C SER A 62 -5.83 -2.57 -5.63
N LEU A 63 -5.33 -1.56 -6.35
CA LEU A 63 -5.20 -0.20 -5.83
C LEU A 63 -6.57 0.42 -5.52
N SER A 64 -7.55 0.27 -6.42
CA SER A 64 -8.90 0.78 -6.20
C SER A 64 -9.58 0.13 -4.99
N ALA A 65 -9.36 -1.16 -4.75
CA ALA A 65 -9.86 -1.84 -3.57
C ALA A 65 -9.24 -1.29 -2.27
N LEU A 66 -7.92 -1.07 -2.27
CA LEU A 66 -7.22 -0.46 -1.14
C LEU A 66 -7.65 1.00 -0.91
N GLU A 67 -7.74 1.78 -1.97
CA GLU A 67 -8.19 3.18 -1.95
C GLU A 67 -9.59 3.30 -1.35
N ASN A 68 -10.53 2.47 -1.78
CA ASN A 68 -11.89 2.43 -1.25
C ASN A 68 -11.89 2.09 0.25
N ALA A 69 -11.12 1.07 0.67
CA ALA A 69 -11.01 0.70 2.08
C ALA A 69 -10.44 1.83 2.94
N LEU A 70 -9.42 2.54 2.46
CA LEU A 70 -8.83 3.69 3.15
C LEU A 70 -9.82 4.86 3.23
N ASN A 71 -10.48 5.21 2.14
CA ASN A 71 -11.43 6.31 2.09
C ASN A 71 -12.65 6.09 3.00
N GLU A 72 -13.20 4.87 3.03
CA GLU A 72 -14.31 4.52 3.91
C GLU A 72 -13.96 4.67 5.39
N MET A 73 -12.75 4.27 5.77
CA MET A 73 -12.31 4.26 7.17
C MET A 73 -11.82 5.63 7.66
N THR A 74 -11.32 6.49 6.77
CA THR A 74 -10.70 7.78 7.15
C THR A 74 -11.60 9.00 6.97
N ALA A 75 -12.71 8.90 6.27
CA ALA A 75 -13.57 10.01 5.85
C ALA A 75 -14.11 10.93 6.99
N LYS A 76 -13.98 10.54 8.26
CA LYS A 76 -14.54 11.25 9.43
C LYS A 76 -13.51 11.52 10.54
N ILE A 77 -12.22 11.51 10.22
CA ILE A 77 -11.17 11.59 11.24
C ILE A 77 -10.54 12.98 11.27
N ASP A 78 -10.65 13.66 12.43
CA ASP A 78 -10.21 15.05 12.59
C ASP A 78 -8.75 15.21 13.03
N LYS A 79 -8.15 14.18 13.66
CA LYS A 79 -6.80 14.26 14.23
C LYS A 79 -5.80 13.42 13.46
N PRO A 80 -4.59 13.96 13.12
CA PRO A 80 -3.56 13.24 12.39
C PRO A 80 -3.18 11.89 12.99
N ILE A 81 -3.05 11.80 14.32
CA ILE A 81 -2.71 10.55 15.00
C ILE A 81 -3.79 9.48 14.86
N ASN A 82 -5.06 9.87 14.90
CA ASN A 82 -6.18 8.95 14.70
C ASN A 82 -6.27 8.50 13.23
N TYR A 83 -5.95 9.41 12.30
CA TYR A 83 -5.85 9.08 10.88
C TYR A 83 -4.74 8.04 10.65
N ALA A 84 -3.53 8.27 11.16
CA ALA A 84 -2.43 7.33 11.08
C ALA A 84 -2.78 5.97 11.72
N ARG A 85 -3.42 5.98 12.90
CA ARG A 85 -3.90 4.75 13.56
C ARG A 85 -4.85 3.96 12.69
N THR A 86 -5.85 4.62 12.15
CA THR A 86 -6.86 3.97 11.31
C THR A 86 -6.23 3.44 10.02
N MET A 87 -5.36 4.21 9.41
CA MET A 87 -4.62 3.79 8.22
C MET A 87 -3.78 2.54 8.49
N ILE A 88 -2.99 2.52 9.57
CA ILE A 88 -2.18 1.34 9.95
C ILE A 88 -3.08 0.11 10.12
N LYS A 89 -4.16 0.21 10.88
CA LYS A 89 -5.10 -0.91 11.09
C LYS A 89 -5.77 -1.37 9.80
N THR A 90 -6.15 -0.44 8.92
CA THR A 90 -6.73 -0.78 7.62
C THR A 90 -5.73 -1.54 6.76
N LEU A 91 -4.47 -1.12 6.73
CA LEU A 91 -3.42 -1.78 5.97
C LEU A 91 -3.08 -3.18 6.54
N GLN A 92 -3.05 -3.33 7.87
CA GLN A 92 -2.88 -4.64 8.52
C GLN A 92 -4.01 -5.59 8.11
N TYR A 93 -5.26 -5.16 8.27
CA TYR A 93 -6.44 -5.93 7.89
C TYR A 93 -6.45 -6.28 6.40
N PHE A 94 -6.18 -5.29 5.53
CA PHE A 94 -6.16 -5.48 4.09
C PHE A 94 -5.06 -6.47 3.65
N SER A 95 -3.86 -6.37 4.21
CA SER A 95 -2.76 -7.29 3.92
C SER A 95 -3.02 -8.72 4.42
N ALA A 96 -3.81 -8.88 5.48
CA ALA A 96 -4.23 -10.18 6.00
C ALA A 96 -5.35 -10.82 5.16
N THR A 97 -6.32 -10.02 4.69
CA THR A 97 -7.49 -10.49 3.95
C THR A 97 -7.26 -10.58 2.44
N HIS A 98 -6.38 -9.73 1.87
CA HIS A 98 -6.02 -9.68 0.45
C HIS A 98 -4.51 -9.81 0.24
N PRO A 99 -3.87 -10.88 0.75
CA PRO A 99 -2.40 -11.00 0.73
C PRO A 99 -1.80 -11.01 -0.68
N ASP A 100 -2.54 -11.48 -1.68
CA ASP A 100 -2.07 -11.54 -3.06
C ASP A 100 -1.97 -10.17 -3.72
N TYR A 101 -2.76 -9.18 -3.28
CA TYR A 101 -2.64 -7.80 -3.76
C TYR A 101 -1.28 -7.20 -3.38
N THR A 102 -0.92 -7.33 -2.11
CA THR A 102 0.37 -6.83 -1.61
C THR A 102 1.56 -7.67 -2.13
N ARG A 103 1.40 -8.99 -2.31
CA ARG A 103 2.42 -9.85 -2.92
C ARG A 103 2.66 -9.52 -4.38
N MET A 104 1.60 -9.26 -5.14
CA MET A 104 1.71 -8.82 -6.53
C MET A 104 2.47 -7.50 -6.60
N TYR A 105 2.14 -6.52 -5.75
CA TYR A 105 2.87 -5.26 -5.66
C TYR A 105 4.36 -5.47 -5.36
N HIS A 106 4.70 -6.33 -4.40
CA HIS A 106 6.10 -6.68 -4.11
C HIS A 106 6.83 -7.27 -5.33
N ARG A 107 6.14 -8.07 -6.17
CA ARG A 107 6.72 -8.63 -7.39
C ARG A 107 7.01 -7.57 -8.45
N ILE A 108 6.22 -6.51 -8.52
CA ILE A 108 6.41 -5.40 -9.45
C ILE A 108 7.74 -4.69 -9.17
N THR A 109 8.09 -4.49 -7.91
CA THR A 109 9.33 -3.80 -7.52
C THR A 109 10.60 -4.58 -7.89
N GLU A 110 10.48 -5.87 -8.25
CA GLU A 110 11.58 -6.70 -8.72
C GLU A 110 11.77 -6.63 -10.26
N SER A 111 10.81 -6.07 -11.02
CA SER A 111 10.83 -5.99 -12.49
C SER A 111 11.42 -4.66 -12.96
N SER A 112 12.32 -4.70 -13.93
CA SER A 112 13.14 -3.54 -14.29
C SER A 112 12.61 -2.70 -15.47
N ASP A 113 11.92 -3.29 -16.44
CA ASP A 113 11.70 -2.63 -17.74
C ASP A 113 10.48 -1.68 -17.75
N SER A 114 9.45 -1.98 -16.97
CA SER A 114 8.22 -1.15 -16.83
C SER A 114 8.18 -0.31 -15.55
N ALA A 115 9.25 -0.31 -14.75
CA ALA A 115 9.27 0.30 -13.44
C ALA A 115 8.88 1.79 -13.40
N PRO A 116 9.32 2.67 -14.34
CA PRO A 116 8.97 4.09 -14.28
C PRO A 116 7.47 4.37 -14.52
N GLU A 117 6.84 3.67 -15.46
CA GLU A 117 5.42 3.81 -15.77
C GLU A 117 4.56 3.26 -14.64
N LEU A 118 4.93 2.08 -14.14
CA LEU A 118 4.27 1.44 -12.99
C LEU A 118 4.38 2.28 -11.72
N ALA A 119 5.57 2.84 -11.43
CA ALA A 119 5.75 3.73 -10.29
C ALA A 119 4.84 4.96 -10.38
N LYS A 120 4.71 5.59 -11.55
CA LYS A 120 3.79 6.73 -11.72
C LYS A 120 2.34 6.35 -11.47
N GLU A 121 1.94 5.17 -11.89
CA GLU A 121 0.56 4.71 -11.76
C GLU A 121 0.23 4.29 -10.34
N ILE A 122 1.15 3.59 -9.66
CA ILE A 122 0.98 3.06 -8.32
C ILE A 122 1.18 4.17 -7.28
N GLU A 123 2.29 4.91 -7.38
CA GLU A 123 2.69 5.89 -6.37
C GLU A 123 2.02 7.26 -6.58
N GLY A 124 1.45 7.50 -7.77
CA GLY A 124 0.85 8.80 -8.08
C GLY A 124 -0.30 9.19 -7.16
N PHE A 125 -1.08 8.22 -6.70
CA PHE A 125 -2.17 8.43 -5.74
C PHE A 125 -1.63 8.56 -4.31
N THR A 126 -0.85 7.58 -3.86
CA THR A 126 -0.36 7.52 -2.47
C THR A 126 0.56 8.68 -2.14
N SER A 127 1.48 9.04 -3.04
CA SER A 127 2.39 10.17 -2.85
C SER A 127 1.64 11.50 -2.70
N LYS A 128 0.60 11.72 -3.50
CA LYS A 128 -0.25 12.91 -3.39
C LYS A 128 -1.01 12.92 -2.07
N LEU A 129 -1.71 11.83 -1.76
CA LEU A 129 -2.50 11.69 -0.54
C LEU A 129 -1.67 11.95 0.72
N TYR A 130 -0.50 11.32 0.82
CA TYR A 130 0.35 11.46 2.01
C TYR A 130 1.02 12.83 2.08
N THR A 131 1.43 13.41 0.95
CA THR A 131 2.01 14.76 0.93
C THR A 131 0.97 15.81 1.34
N GLU A 132 -0.26 15.72 0.85
CA GLU A 132 -1.35 16.61 1.24
C GLU A 132 -1.68 16.46 2.73
N PHE A 133 -1.73 15.24 3.25
CA PHE A 133 -1.94 14.97 4.66
C PHE A 133 -0.83 15.58 5.54
N ILE A 134 0.44 15.35 5.20
CA ILE A 134 1.58 15.89 5.95
C ILE A 134 1.60 17.42 5.89
N THR A 135 1.35 18.01 4.72
CA THR A 135 1.30 19.47 4.54
C THR A 135 0.21 20.10 5.41
N ALA A 136 -0.99 19.55 5.38
CA ALA A 136 -2.10 20.04 6.23
C ALA A 136 -1.78 19.91 7.73
N ALA A 137 -1.16 18.81 8.16
CA ALA A 137 -0.76 18.61 9.55
C ALA A 137 0.37 19.58 9.98
N GLN A 138 1.29 19.92 9.08
CA GLN A 138 2.30 20.97 9.31
C GLN A 138 1.67 22.35 9.42
N GLU A 139 0.72 22.70 8.55
CA GLU A 139 0.00 23.98 8.57
C GLU A 139 -0.78 24.16 9.89
N ASN A 140 -1.41 23.10 10.37
CA ASN A 140 -2.16 23.07 11.63
C ASN A 140 -1.23 23.07 12.87
N GLY A 141 0.06 22.81 12.72
CA GLY A 141 1.02 22.72 13.82
C GLY A 141 1.04 21.36 14.54
N ASP A 142 0.41 20.35 13.98
CA ASP A 142 0.38 18.98 14.53
C ASP A 142 1.68 18.23 14.26
N ILE A 143 2.41 18.61 13.19
CA ILE A 143 3.69 18.02 12.77
C ILE A 143 4.74 19.11 12.63
N ARG A 144 5.99 18.77 12.89
CA ARG A 144 7.15 19.66 12.73
C ARG A 144 7.28 20.19 11.30
N ARG A 145 7.69 21.48 11.16
CA ARG A 145 7.74 22.18 9.86
C ARG A 145 9.15 22.26 9.25
N ASP A 146 10.15 21.72 9.92
CA ASP A 146 11.55 21.78 9.49
C ASP A 146 11.97 20.61 8.58
N ILE A 147 11.01 19.76 8.18
CA ILE A 147 11.19 18.66 7.24
C ILE A 147 10.35 18.92 6.00
N ASP A 148 10.91 18.63 4.84
CA ASP A 148 10.17 18.69 3.56
C ASP A 148 8.98 17.72 3.58
N PRO A 149 7.74 18.17 3.30
CA PRO A 149 6.56 17.35 3.42
C PRO A 149 6.54 16.16 2.45
N GLY A 150 7.10 16.32 1.25
CA GLY A 150 7.17 15.23 0.26
C GLY A 150 8.13 14.13 0.70
N LEU A 151 9.32 14.48 1.20
CA LEU A 151 10.26 13.49 1.75
C LEU A 151 9.70 12.82 3.02
N PHE A 152 9.00 13.58 3.84
CA PHE A 152 8.35 13.03 5.02
C PHE A 152 7.26 12.02 4.65
N ALA A 153 6.43 12.35 3.65
CA ALA A 153 5.43 11.46 3.09
C ALA A 153 6.07 10.18 2.52
N PHE A 154 7.20 10.29 1.82
CA PHE A 154 7.94 9.15 1.31
C PHE A 154 8.44 8.22 2.43
N PHE A 155 9.00 8.76 3.52
CA PHE A 155 9.43 7.94 4.67
C PHE A 155 8.25 7.28 5.37
N PHE A 156 7.14 8.00 5.51
CA PHE A 156 5.90 7.48 6.07
C PHE A 156 5.34 6.31 5.25
N ASP A 157 5.25 6.48 3.94
CA ASP A 157 4.80 5.45 3.00
C ASP A 157 5.69 4.20 3.07
N ASN A 158 7.01 4.37 3.09
CA ASN A 158 7.93 3.23 3.23
C ASN A 158 7.73 2.44 4.53
N LEU A 159 7.42 3.08 5.65
CA LEU A 159 7.10 2.38 6.90
C LEU A 159 5.83 1.54 6.74
N LEU A 160 4.79 2.11 6.11
CA LEU A 160 3.52 1.41 5.88
C LEU A 160 3.66 0.27 4.88
N MET A 161 4.42 0.47 3.82
CA MET A 161 4.71 -0.55 2.81
C MET A 161 5.48 -1.74 3.41
N MET A 162 6.53 -1.47 4.21
CA MET A 162 7.28 -2.52 4.91
C MET A 162 6.40 -3.28 5.92
N LEU A 163 5.49 -2.58 6.59
CA LEU A 163 4.52 -3.22 7.47
C LEU A 163 3.62 -4.20 6.68
N GLN A 164 3.04 -3.77 5.56
CA GLN A 164 2.22 -4.63 4.72
C GLN A 164 2.97 -5.87 4.24
N PHE A 165 4.21 -5.72 3.76
CA PHE A 165 5.04 -6.87 3.37
C PHE A 165 5.30 -7.83 4.53
N SER A 166 5.41 -7.30 5.75
CA SER A 166 5.59 -8.10 6.96
C SER A 166 4.38 -8.97 7.31
N TYR A 167 3.19 -8.65 6.80
CA TYR A 167 1.97 -9.47 6.98
C TYR A 167 1.77 -10.53 5.89
N CYS A 168 2.34 -10.38 4.70
CA CYS A 168 2.00 -11.26 3.58
C CYS A 168 3.20 -11.91 2.87
N CYS A 169 4.37 -11.27 2.82
CA CYS A 169 5.53 -11.78 2.11
C CYS A 169 6.42 -12.65 3.00
N PRO A 170 6.77 -13.90 2.60
CA PRO A 170 7.44 -14.87 3.48
C PRO A 170 8.73 -14.36 4.13
N TYR A 171 9.63 -13.73 3.35
CA TYR A 171 10.88 -13.17 3.86
C TYR A 171 10.63 -12.11 4.94
N TYR A 172 9.72 -11.17 4.68
CA TYR A 172 9.42 -10.06 5.59
C TYR A 172 8.69 -10.54 6.84
N LYS A 173 7.85 -11.59 6.75
CA LYS A 173 7.23 -12.24 7.92
C LYS A 173 8.30 -12.79 8.88
N GLU A 174 9.25 -13.54 8.37
CA GLU A 174 10.31 -14.10 9.20
C GLU A 174 11.21 -13.00 9.78
N ARG A 175 11.58 -12.01 8.95
CA ARG A 175 12.30 -10.83 9.42
C ARG A 175 11.55 -10.13 10.56
N PHE A 176 10.25 -9.91 10.44
CA PHE A 176 9.43 -9.24 11.44
C PHE A 176 9.37 -10.02 12.76
N LYS A 177 9.23 -11.35 12.70
CA LYS A 177 9.30 -12.22 13.87
C LYS A 177 10.67 -12.17 14.58
N MET A 178 11.77 -12.03 13.84
CA MET A 178 13.12 -11.90 14.42
C MET A 178 13.26 -10.66 15.29
N TYR A 179 12.56 -9.57 14.96
CA TYR A 179 12.59 -8.31 15.72
C TYR A 179 11.50 -8.25 16.79
N GLY A 180 10.30 -8.72 16.50
CA GLY A 180 9.12 -8.58 17.35
C GLY A 180 8.74 -9.82 18.18
N GLY A 181 9.43 -10.97 17.94
CA GLY A 181 9.08 -12.25 18.53
C GLY A 181 8.11 -13.09 17.68
N SER A 182 7.98 -14.39 17.98
CA SER A 182 7.20 -15.34 17.18
C SER A 182 5.73 -14.94 17.01
N ASP A 183 5.16 -14.30 18.00
CA ASP A 183 3.73 -13.97 18.07
C ASP A 183 3.39 -12.57 17.57
N ILE A 184 4.36 -11.83 17.06
CA ILE A 184 4.18 -10.42 16.66
C ILE A 184 3.06 -10.25 15.62
N LEU A 185 2.88 -11.21 14.73
CA LEU A 185 1.83 -11.19 13.69
C LEU A 185 0.41 -11.42 14.23
N ASN A 186 0.26 -11.77 15.50
CA ASN A 186 -1.01 -11.94 16.19
C ASN A 186 -1.33 -10.75 17.13
N ASN A 187 -0.47 -9.72 17.15
CA ASN A 187 -0.55 -8.60 18.07
C ASN A 187 -0.68 -7.26 17.32
N ASP A 188 -1.66 -7.15 16.43
CA ASP A 188 -1.87 -5.98 15.56
C ASP A 188 -2.00 -4.68 16.34
N ASP A 189 -2.74 -4.68 17.45
CA ASP A 189 -2.89 -3.50 18.30
C ASP A 189 -1.55 -3.07 18.91
N TYR A 190 -0.76 -4.02 19.40
CA TYR A 190 0.58 -3.71 19.94
C TYR A 190 1.49 -3.12 18.86
N VAL A 191 1.52 -3.72 17.67
CA VAL A 191 2.30 -3.22 16.53
C VAL A 191 1.86 -1.80 16.16
N THR A 192 0.56 -1.56 16.08
CA THR A 192 -0.02 -0.25 15.80
C THR A 192 0.46 0.79 16.82
N GLU A 193 0.35 0.50 18.12
CA GLU A 193 0.76 1.43 19.18
C GLU A 193 2.26 1.71 19.17
N GLN A 194 3.10 0.70 18.91
CA GLN A 194 4.55 0.90 18.83
C GLN A 194 4.93 1.74 17.61
N LEU A 195 4.29 1.50 16.46
CA LEU A 195 4.53 2.29 15.26
C LEU A 195 4.07 3.74 15.45
N LEU A 196 2.91 3.98 16.07
CA LEU A 196 2.44 5.33 16.37
C LEU A 196 3.38 6.08 17.31
N LYS A 197 3.88 5.45 18.38
CA LYS A 197 4.88 6.05 19.28
C LYS A 197 6.16 6.43 18.54
N PHE A 198 6.63 5.55 17.66
CA PHE A 198 7.80 5.84 16.82
C PHE A 198 7.53 7.04 15.91
N MET A 199 6.36 7.08 15.27
CA MET A 199 5.94 8.17 14.41
C MET A 199 5.78 9.47 15.19
N GLU A 200 5.13 9.47 16.36
CA GLU A 200 5.01 10.65 17.21
C GLU A 200 6.39 11.23 17.57
N SER A 201 7.35 10.39 17.94
CA SER A 201 8.71 10.85 18.25
C SER A 201 9.44 11.47 17.04
N ALA A 202 9.13 11.01 15.82
CA ALA A 202 9.69 11.57 14.60
C ALA A 202 8.94 12.84 14.13
N PHE A 203 7.64 12.94 14.42
CA PHE A 203 6.73 13.95 13.90
C PHE A 203 6.64 15.18 14.78
N THR A 204 6.91 15.06 16.08
CA THR A 204 6.86 16.19 17.03
C THR A 204 8.28 16.62 17.40
N LEU A 205 8.47 17.94 17.56
CA LEU A 205 9.66 18.47 18.19
C LEU A 205 9.54 18.24 19.72
N GLU A 206 10.57 17.72 20.37
CA GLU A 206 10.62 17.76 21.82
C GLU A 206 10.58 19.21 22.31
N GLN A 207 9.82 19.46 23.39
CA GLN A 207 9.71 20.81 23.97
C GLN A 207 11.05 21.44 24.34
N ALA A 208 12.07 20.62 24.61
CA ALA A 208 13.44 21.06 24.88
C ALA A 208 14.11 21.72 23.64
N ASP A 209 13.87 21.19 22.45
CA ASP A 209 14.44 21.74 21.21
C ASP A 209 13.80 23.09 20.81
N ILE A 210 12.54 23.30 21.19
CA ILE A 210 11.84 24.58 20.96
C ILE A 210 12.44 25.67 21.84
N GLN A 211 12.85 25.37 23.08
CA GLN A 211 13.46 26.34 24.00
C GLN A 211 14.88 26.71 23.57
N HIS A 212 15.69 25.79 23.06
CA HIS A 212 17.02 26.08 22.56
C HIS A 212 17.02 26.96 21.30
N ARG A 213 16.12 26.69 20.35
CA ARG A 213 15.99 27.50 19.12
C ARG A 213 15.49 28.95 19.40
N ASN A 214 14.65 29.14 20.42
CA ASN A 214 14.17 30.46 20.83
C ASN A 214 15.17 31.22 21.72
N GLY A 215 16.19 30.53 22.24
CA GLY A 215 17.26 31.11 23.07
C GLY A 215 18.48 31.66 22.31
N GLU A 216 18.67 31.23 21.04
CA GLU A 216 19.81 31.64 20.21
C GLU A 216 19.54 32.93 19.38
N THR A 217 18.40 33.57 19.55
CA THR A 217 18.05 34.83 18.89
C THR A 217 18.06 35.99 19.89
N LYS A 218 19.17 36.16 20.61
CA LYS A 218 19.47 37.40 21.35
C LYS A 218 20.92 37.79 21.17
#